data_b01a8037b4871b5fa9d629948c993d4e
#
_entry.id   b01a8037b4871b5fa9d629948c993d4e
#
_cell.length_a   1.000
_cell.length_b   1.000
_cell.length_c   1.000
_cell.angle_alpha   90.00
_cell.angle_beta   90.00
_cell.angle_gamma   90.00
#
_symmetry.space_group_name_H-M   'P 1'
#
loop_
_entity.id
_entity.type
_entity.pdbx_description
1 polymer ?
#
loop_
_entity_poly.entity_id
_entity_poly.type
_entity_poly.pdbx_seq_one_letter_code
_entity_poly.pdbx_strand_id
1 'polypeptide(L)'
;MPNKKFVSSSHFVFHRSLIPVLSAVFVIPQRWVMAVMGFLAVANAYTMRVCLNIAITQMVRRRAHAKAWRGGRSRPSSGRPTELSGFDWDEQTQGLILSSFYYGYIVTHLPGGLLAERFGGKYSLGFGVLSTAVFTLLTPWAVSVGGATGLIILRVLEGLGEGTTFPALNAMLARWAPISERGRMGSLVFGGAQIGNIAGTYLSGLVMRESGDWQSVFYLFGAIGILWFILWVRNIQSHPFISDKEKKYLEEALGRHQHTQPSAIPWKAIAMSVPLWALVCAQIGHDYGYFTMVTDLPKYMTGVLKFDIHRTGTLAALPYAVMWVSSILFGWLCDKVVKRGWLTVTNARKTFTTIASVGPGICMILASYSGCNTETVVILFTASMGLMGAFYPGMKVNALDLSNNYAGTIMAIVNGIGAITGIIAPYLVGLLTPDSTLVQWRLVFWITLAVFIVTNLVFVAWASGEEQWWNKITQDTSKEREVEASKRSVNAEVKV
;
A
#
# COMPACT_ATOMS: atom_id res chain seq x y z
N MET A 1 13.76 23.01 67.14
CA MET A 1 13.60 24.13 66.18
C MET A 1 13.43 23.54 64.79
N PRO A 2 12.63 24.15 63.89
CA PRO A 2 11.28 23.64 63.69
C PRO A 2 11.05 23.01 62.31
N ASN A 3 10.09 22.12 62.29
CA ASN A 3 9.30 21.57 61.14
C ASN A 3 9.16 22.53 59.94
N LYS A 4 9.40 22.00 58.73
CA LYS A 4 8.76 22.46 57.51
C LYS A 4 7.83 21.39 56.99
N LYS A 5 6.55 21.68 57.08
CA LYS A 5 5.43 20.95 56.53
C LYS A 5 5.54 20.94 55.00
N PHE A 6 5.52 19.76 54.40
CA PHE A 6 5.22 19.58 52.97
C PHE A 6 3.73 19.69 52.77
N VAL A 7 3.31 20.68 52.00
CA VAL A 7 1.93 20.88 51.55
C VAL A 7 1.67 19.83 50.46
N SER A 8 0.76 18.93 50.80
CA SER A 8 0.15 17.97 49.89
C SER A 8 -0.73 18.72 48.88
N SER A 9 -0.37 18.75 47.61
CA SER A 9 -1.27 19.18 46.54
C SER A 9 -2.18 18.03 46.16
N SER A 10 -3.38 18.06 46.71
CA SER A 10 -4.54 17.26 46.33
C SER A 10 -5.13 17.77 45.03
N HIS A 11 -4.63 17.35 43.89
CA HIS A 11 -5.35 17.44 42.62
C HIS A 11 -5.02 16.25 41.72
N PHE A 12 -6.05 15.62 41.18
CA PHE A 12 -6.10 14.51 40.23
C PHE A 12 -6.23 13.08 40.81
N VAL A 13 -7.28 12.84 41.59
CA VAL A 13 -7.72 11.47 41.92
C VAL A 13 -9.11 11.11 41.31
N PHE A 14 -9.64 11.87 40.36
CA PHE A 14 -11.01 11.61 39.87
C PHE A 14 -11.10 10.83 38.53
N HIS A 15 -9.99 10.34 37.98
CA HIS A 15 -10.06 9.64 36.68
C HIS A 15 -9.65 8.16 36.72
N ARG A 16 -9.43 7.56 37.89
CA ARG A 16 -9.00 6.16 38.02
C ARG A 16 -10.08 5.13 38.25
N SER A 17 -11.33 5.54 38.50
CA SER A 17 -12.38 4.62 38.97
C SER A 17 -13.37 4.14 37.89
N LEU A 18 -13.40 4.71 36.68
CA LEU A 18 -14.29 4.26 35.60
C LEU A 18 -13.64 3.33 34.60
N ILE A 19 -12.31 3.28 34.54
CA ILE A 19 -11.54 2.47 33.59
C ILE A 19 -11.59 0.96 33.89
N PRO A 20 -11.57 0.48 35.15
CA PRO A 20 -11.60 -0.95 35.45
C PRO A 20 -12.94 -1.64 35.16
N VAL A 21 -14.06 -0.92 35.12
CA VAL A 21 -15.39 -1.52 34.86
C VAL A 21 -15.60 -1.80 33.35
N LEU A 22 -15.06 -0.96 32.46
CA LEU A 22 -15.11 -1.17 31.03
C LEU A 22 -14.06 -2.20 30.55
N SER A 23 -12.97 -2.40 31.28
CA SER A 23 -11.93 -3.38 30.95
C SER A 23 -12.32 -4.83 31.30
N ALA A 24 -13.31 -5.04 32.12
CA ALA A 24 -13.76 -6.38 32.55
C ALA A 24 -14.67 -7.07 31.52
N VAL A 25 -15.22 -6.36 30.52
CA VAL A 25 -16.25 -6.90 29.62
C VAL A 25 -15.71 -7.36 28.27
N PHE A 26 -14.59 -6.79 27.77
CA PHE A 26 -13.96 -7.23 26.53
C PHE A 26 -12.43 -6.99 26.57
N VAL A 27 -11.67 -7.98 27.03
CA VAL A 27 -10.20 -7.92 26.93
C VAL A 27 -9.80 -8.32 25.52
N ILE A 28 -9.82 -7.36 24.58
CA ILE A 28 -9.23 -7.57 23.26
C ILE A 28 -7.70 -7.62 23.44
N PRO A 29 -7.03 -8.71 23.05
CA PRO A 29 -5.56 -8.77 23.13
C PRO A 29 -4.91 -7.59 22.40
N GLN A 30 -3.91 -6.97 23.02
CA GLN A 30 -3.28 -5.75 22.50
C GLN A 30 -2.65 -5.95 21.13
N ARG A 31 -2.18 -7.16 20.81
CA ARG A 31 -1.69 -7.51 19.47
C ARG A 31 -2.75 -7.32 18.38
N TRP A 32 -4.02 -7.60 18.69
CA TRP A 32 -5.13 -7.38 17.75
C TRP A 32 -5.51 -5.90 17.64
N VAL A 33 -5.41 -5.13 18.72
CA VAL A 33 -5.56 -3.67 18.69
C VAL A 33 -4.50 -3.07 17.77
N MET A 34 -3.23 -3.51 17.89
CA MET A 34 -2.15 -3.11 16.99
C MET A 34 -2.46 -3.47 15.53
N ALA A 35 -2.97 -4.67 15.28
CA ALA A 35 -3.33 -5.11 13.93
C ALA A 35 -4.46 -4.27 13.32
N VAL A 36 -5.51 -3.96 14.09
CA VAL A 36 -6.62 -3.08 13.65
C VAL A 36 -6.12 -1.65 13.40
N MET A 37 -5.31 -1.10 14.30
CA MET A 37 -4.73 0.23 14.09
C MET A 37 -3.78 0.28 12.89
N GLY A 38 -3.02 -0.78 12.66
CA GLY A 38 -2.20 -0.94 11.46
C GLY A 38 -3.05 -1.05 10.18
N PHE A 39 -4.14 -1.81 10.20
CA PHE A 39 -5.13 -1.85 9.13
C PHE A 39 -5.68 -0.46 8.80
N LEU A 40 -6.11 0.28 9.83
CA LEU A 40 -6.62 1.64 9.66
C LEU A 40 -5.56 2.61 9.14
N ALA A 41 -4.29 2.46 9.56
CA ALA A 41 -3.18 3.24 9.03
C ALA A 41 -3.01 3.04 7.51
N VAL A 42 -2.98 1.78 7.08
CA VAL A 42 -2.85 1.44 5.65
C VAL A 42 -4.07 1.91 4.88
N ALA A 43 -5.28 1.65 5.39
CA ALA A 43 -6.52 2.10 4.73
C ALA A 43 -6.51 3.62 4.55
N ASN A 44 -6.14 4.38 5.57
CA ASN A 44 -6.09 5.83 5.51
C ASN A 44 -4.99 6.35 4.57
N ALA A 45 -3.79 5.75 4.59
CA ALA A 45 -2.72 6.09 3.65
C ALA A 45 -3.21 5.93 2.19
N TYR A 46 -3.87 4.81 1.89
CA TYR A 46 -4.39 4.54 0.56
C TYR A 46 -5.58 5.44 0.17
N THR A 47 -6.47 5.84 1.11
CA THR A 47 -7.52 6.83 0.80
C THR A 47 -6.92 8.18 0.39
N MET A 48 -5.90 8.66 1.13
CA MET A 48 -5.21 9.91 0.83
C MET A 48 -4.44 9.84 -0.50
N ARG A 49 -3.87 8.68 -0.84
CA ARG A 49 -3.17 8.48 -2.11
C ARG A 49 -4.13 8.49 -3.30
N VAL A 50 -5.23 7.75 -3.21
CA VAL A 50 -6.12 7.44 -4.34
C VAL A 50 -7.14 8.54 -4.61
N CYS A 51 -7.48 9.37 -3.62
CA CYS A 51 -8.47 10.44 -3.78
C CYS A 51 -8.13 11.39 -4.93
N LEU A 52 -6.84 11.66 -5.18
CA LEU A 52 -6.42 12.48 -6.30
C LEU A 52 -6.77 11.86 -7.66
N ASN A 53 -6.75 10.54 -7.79
CA ASN A 53 -7.08 9.87 -9.05
C ASN A 53 -8.51 10.18 -9.53
N ILE A 54 -9.42 10.39 -8.59
CA ILE A 54 -10.80 10.85 -8.87
C ILE A 54 -10.85 12.39 -8.97
N ALA A 55 -10.22 13.10 -8.02
CA ALA A 55 -10.26 14.56 -7.96
C ALA A 55 -9.69 15.20 -9.24
N ILE A 56 -8.62 14.66 -9.81
CA ILE A 56 -7.98 15.18 -11.02
C ILE A 56 -8.96 15.23 -12.22
N THR A 57 -9.92 14.30 -12.26
CA THR A 57 -10.94 14.27 -13.32
C THR A 57 -11.92 15.45 -13.25
N GLN A 58 -12.08 16.07 -12.06
CA GLN A 58 -12.86 17.28 -11.86
C GLN A 58 -12.00 18.55 -11.95
N MET A 59 -10.74 18.48 -11.52
CA MET A 59 -9.80 19.60 -11.54
C MET A 59 -9.47 20.07 -12.95
N VAL A 60 -9.45 19.15 -13.93
CA VAL A 60 -9.05 19.44 -15.31
C VAL A 60 -10.22 19.91 -16.16
N ARG A 61 -10.01 21.01 -16.87
CA ARG A 61 -10.97 21.59 -17.81
C ARG A 61 -11.16 20.65 -19.00
N ARG A 62 -12.37 20.14 -19.22
CA ARG A 62 -12.67 19.28 -20.39
C ARG A 62 -12.55 20.09 -21.68
N ARG A 63 -11.51 19.87 -22.47
CA ARG A 63 -11.33 20.48 -23.81
C ARG A 63 -12.44 20.17 -24.83
N ALA A 64 -13.35 19.24 -24.54
CA ALA A 64 -14.39 18.81 -25.48
C ALA A 64 -15.36 19.91 -25.92
N HIS A 65 -15.56 20.99 -25.11
CA HIS A 65 -16.42 22.09 -25.51
C HIS A 65 -15.77 23.09 -26.45
N ALA A 66 -14.46 23.21 -26.50
CA ALA A 66 -13.78 24.22 -27.32
C ALA A 66 -13.72 23.87 -28.83
N LYS A 67 -13.70 22.57 -29.19
CA LYS A 67 -13.75 22.12 -30.60
C LYS A 67 -15.17 22.17 -31.20
N ALA A 68 -16.21 21.99 -30.38
CA ALA A 68 -17.61 22.08 -30.83
C ALA A 68 -18.02 23.53 -31.14
N TRP A 69 -17.31 24.53 -30.60
CA TRP A 69 -17.62 25.96 -30.81
C TRP A 69 -17.05 26.53 -32.11
N ARG A 70 -16.12 25.85 -32.79
CA ARG A 70 -15.59 26.30 -34.10
C ARG A 70 -16.39 25.87 -35.32
N GLY A 71 -17.47 25.14 -35.12
CA GLY A 71 -18.28 24.61 -36.22
C GLY A 71 -19.76 24.92 -36.15
N GLY A 72 -20.21 26.15 -36.02
CA GLY A 72 -21.59 26.53 -36.38
C GLY A 72 -22.52 26.98 -35.24
N ARG A 73 -22.87 28.25 -35.27
CA ARG A 73 -24.09 28.97 -34.82
C ARG A 73 -25.13 28.17 -34.01
N SER A 74 -25.18 28.46 -32.72
CA SER A 74 -26.40 28.76 -31.97
C SER A 74 -26.02 29.34 -30.60
N ARG A 75 -26.44 30.55 -30.29
CA ARG A 75 -26.34 31.14 -28.95
C ARG A 75 -27.29 30.42 -28.03
N PRO A 76 -26.86 29.90 -26.87
CA PRO A 76 -27.77 29.52 -25.80
C PRO A 76 -28.27 30.79 -25.09
N SER A 77 -29.57 30.81 -24.78
CA SER A 77 -30.28 31.78 -23.99
C SER A 77 -29.63 32.03 -22.63
N SER A 78 -29.61 33.28 -22.24
CA SER A 78 -29.35 33.91 -20.94
C SER A 78 -29.41 32.98 -19.70
N GLY A 79 -28.32 32.28 -19.39
CA GLY A 79 -27.97 31.79 -18.08
C GLY A 79 -26.59 32.31 -17.76
N ARG A 80 -26.38 32.85 -16.55
CA ARG A 80 -25.08 33.36 -16.08
C ARG A 80 -23.99 32.38 -16.48
N PRO A 81 -22.83 32.82 -17.02
CA PRO A 81 -21.68 31.97 -17.19
C PRO A 81 -21.24 31.52 -15.79
N THR A 82 -21.54 30.29 -15.41
CA THR A 82 -20.78 29.64 -14.35
C THR A 82 -19.35 29.62 -14.87
N GLU A 83 -18.46 30.41 -14.24
CA GLU A 83 -17.04 30.40 -14.51
C GLU A 83 -16.59 28.92 -14.45
N LEU A 84 -16.20 28.39 -15.59
CA LEU A 84 -15.63 27.04 -15.70
C LEU A 84 -14.26 27.07 -15.03
N SER A 85 -14.25 26.99 -13.69
CA SER A 85 -13.06 26.89 -12.86
C SER A 85 -12.45 25.52 -12.99
N GLY A 86 -11.58 25.32 -13.96
CA GLY A 86 -10.77 24.12 -14.12
C GLY A 86 -9.40 24.49 -14.64
N PHE A 87 -8.39 23.69 -14.29
CA PHE A 87 -7.01 23.87 -14.75
C PHE A 87 -6.86 23.33 -16.17
N ASP A 88 -6.09 24.02 -17.00
CA ASP A 88 -5.78 23.57 -18.37
C ASP A 88 -4.51 22.71 -18.37
N TRP A 89 -4.61 21.52 -17.74
CA TRP A 89 -3.53 20.54 -17.69
C TRP A 89 -3.72 19.49 -18.79
N ASP A 90 -2.70 19.32 -19.62
CA ASP A 90 -2.66 18.26 -20.61
C ASP A 90 -2.47 16.89 -19.96
N GLU A 91 -2.68 15.82 -20.72
CA GLU A 91 -2.58 14.45 -20.20
C GLU A 91 -1.17 14.10 -19.70
N GLN A 92 -0.14 14.69 -20.30
CA GLN A 92 1.24 14.54 -19.86
C GLN A 92 1.47 15.14 -18.46
N THR A 93 0.97 16.36 -18.24
CA THR A 93 1.03 17.01 -16.92
C THR A 93 0.24 16.22 -15.88
N GLN A 94 -0.95 15.70 -16.22
CA GLN A 94 -1.72 14.85 -15.33
C GLN A 94 -0.97 13.55 -14.98
N GLY A 95 -0.32 12.91 -15.97
CA GLY A 95 0.52 11.74 -15.76
C GLY A 95 1.70 12.05 -14.83
N LEU A 96 2.36 13.21 -15.00
CA LEU A 96 3.44 13.66 -14.13
C LEU A 96 2.97 13.92 -12.70
N ILE A 97 1.81 14.57 -12.52
CA ILE A 97 1.20 14.81 -11.21
C ILE A 97 0.94 13.46 -10.50
N LEU A 98 0.33 12.49 -11.16
CA LEU A 98 0.00 11.20 -10.58
C LEU A 98 1.25 10.36 -10.26
N SER A 99 2.29 10.45 -11.08
CA SER A 99 3.55 9.74 -10.87
C SER A 99 4.43 10.36 -9.79
N SER A 100 4.30 11.67 -9.54
CA SER A 100 5.20 12.42 -8.66
C SER A 100 5.23 11.94 -7.22
N PHE A 101 4.15 11.36 -6.72
CA PHE A 101 4.08 10.70 -5.42
C PHE A 101 5.15 9.63 -5.24
N TYR A 102 5.39 8.82 -6.28
CA TYR A 102 6.29 7.68 -6.21
C TYR A 102 7.77 8.08 -6.15
N TYR A 103 8.15 9.30 -6.58
CA TYR A 103 9.51 9.80 -6.38
C TYR A 103 9.87 9.88 -4.89
N GLY A 104 8.98 10.47 -4.08
CA GLY A 104 9.17 10.51 -2.63
C GLY A 104 9.09 9.14 -1.98
N TYR A 105 8.11 8.34 -2.39
CA TYR A 105 7.86 7.01 -1.85
C TYR A 105 9.08 6.08 -1.96
N ILE A 106 9.73 6.04 -3.13
CA ILE A 106 10.91 5.20 -3.37
C ILE A 106 12.09 5.62 -2.50
N VAL A 107 12.32 6.93 -2.40
CA VAL A 107 13.46 7.49 -1.63
C VAL A 107 13.39 7.08 -0.15
N THR A 108 12.21 7.05 0.45
CA THR A 108 12.04 6.76 1.89
C THR A 108 11.74 5.30 2.19
N HIS A 109 11.49 4.46 1.19
CA HIS A 109 11.08 3.08 1.42
C HIS A 109 12.18 2.26 2.12
N LEU A 110 13.42 2.33 1.65
CA LEU A 110 14.55 1.62 2.26
C LEU A 110 15.02 2.31 3.55
N PRO A 111 15.27 3.65 3.61
CA PRO A 111 15.59 4.33 4.86
C PRO A 111 14.50 4.20 5.93
N GLY A 112 13.23 4.17 5.53
CA GLY A 112 12.09 3.99 6.44
C GLY A 112 12.13 2.65 7.18
N GLY A 113 12.58 1.58 6.52
CA GLY A 113 12.82 0.29 7.16
C GLY A 113 13.90 0.38 8.24
N LEU A 114 15.03 1.00 7.93
CA LEU A 114 16.14 1.20 8.87
C LEU A 114 15.73 2.09 10.07
N LEU A 115 14.96 3.14 9.82
CA LEU A 115 14.39 3.99 10.88
C LEU A 115 13.43 3.22 11.78
N ALA A 116 12.56 2.36 11.18
CA ALA A 116 11.62 1.54 11.94
C ALA A 116 12.33 0.49 12.81
N GLU A 117 13.43 -0.07 12.35
CA GLU A 117 14.24 -1.01 13.13
C GLU A 117 14.99 -0.30 14.26
N ARG A 118 15.57 0.88 14.01
CA ARG A 118 16.40 1.61 14.98
C ARG A 118 15.59 2.37 16.03
N PHE A 119 14.54 3.08 15.60
CA PHE A 119 13.74 3.96 16.46
C PHE A 119 12.38 3.37 16.85
N GLY A 120 12.03 2.20 16.30
CA GLY A 120 10.76 1.52 16.53
C GLY A 120 9.70 1.87 15.49
N GLY A 121 9.00 0.83 15.02
CA GLY A 121 7.98 0.95 13.97
C GLY A 121 6.81 1.88 14.33
N LYS A 122 6.52 2.06 15.64
CA LYS A 122 5.45 2.93 16.12
C LYS A 122 5.63 4.39 15.67
N TYR A 123 6.78 4.96 15.94
CA TYR A 123 7.05 6.37 15.62
C TYR A 123 7.20 6.57 14.10
N SER A 124 7.90 5.65 13.43
CA SER A 124 8.07 5.67 11.97
C SER A 124 6.72 5.64 11.26
N LEU A 125 5.82 4.73 11.66
CA LEU A 125 4.46 4.65 11.12
C LEU A 125 3.64 5.91 11.44
N GLY A 126 3.65 6.35 12.72
CA GLY A 126 2.87 7.49 13.17
C GLY A 126 3.23 8.78 12.43
N PHE A 127 4.51 9.13 12.39
CA PHE A 127 4.98 10.32 11.69
C PHE A 127 4.84 10.22 10.17
N GLY A 128 4.99 9.02 9.59
CA GLY A 128 4.73 8.78 8.17
C GLY A 128 3.30 9.12 7.79
N VAL A 129 2.31 8.56 8.50
CA VAL A 129 0.88 8.84 8.24
C VAL A 129 0.52 10.30 8.56
N LEU A 130 1.06 10.88 9.64
CA LEU A 130 0.82 12.29 9.99
C LEU A 130 1.32 13.23 8.90
N SER A 131 2.55 13.04 8.40
CA SER A 131 3.11 13.91 7.36
C SER A 131 2.26 13.82 6.08
N THR A 132 1.88 12.63 5.67
CA THR A 132 0.98 12.43 4.53
C THR A 132 -0.35 13.14 4.74
N ALA A 133 -0.96 13.05 5.93
CA ALA A 133 -2.23 13.70 6.26
C ALA A 133 -2.13 15.24 6.20
N VAL A 134 -1.06 15.81 6.74
CA VAL A 134 -0.81 17.27 6.69
C VAL A 134 -0.65 17.75 5.25
N PHE A 135 0.15 17.05 4.44
CA PHE A 135 0.34 17.43 3.03
C PHE A 135 -0.94 17.24 2.22
N THR A 136 -1.74 16.21 2.51
CA THR A 136 -3.08 16.05 1.90
C THR A 136 -3.99 17.24 2.22
N LEU A 137 -4.02 17.73 3.46
CA LEU A 137 -4.79 18.94 3.83
C LEU A 137 -4.29 20.21 3.13
N LEU A 138 -2.98 20.31 2.88
CA LEU A 138 -2.38 21.45 2.20
C LEU A 138 -2.55 21.41 0.67
N THR A 139 -3.02 20.29 0.10
CA THR A 139 -3.15 20.13 -1.36
C THR A 139 -4.00 21.22 -2.01
N PRO A 140 -5.19 21.61 -1.51
CA PRO A 140 -5.96 22.68 -2.13
C PRO A 140 -5.23 24.02 -2.14
N TRP A 141 -4.52 24.35 -1.05
CA TRP A 141 -3.72 25.57 -0.97
C TRP A 141 -2.54 25.54 -1.96
N ALA A 142 -1.79 24.45 -2.04
CA ALA A 142 -0.64 24.31 -2.94
C ALA A 142 -1.05 24.42 -4.42
N VAL A 143 -2.21 23.86 -4.76
CA VAL A 143 -2.77 24.00 -6.12
C VAL A 143 -3.19 25.44 -6.41
N SER A 144 -3.77 26.14 -5.46
CA SER A 144 -4.22 27.55 -5.66
C SER A 144 -3.04 28.49 -5.87
N VAL A 145 -1.90 28.26 -5.21
CA VAL A 145 -0.71 29.13 -5.27
C VAL A 145 0.23 28.72 -6.41
N GLY A 146 0.49 27.41 -6.56
CA GLY A 146 1.52 26.88 -7.46
C GLY A 146 1.00 26.06 -8.65
N GLY A 147 -0.31 25.93 -8.81
CA GLY A 147 -0.91 25.13 -9.88
C GLY A 147 -0.38 23.69 -9.91
N ALA A 148 -0.02 23.18 -11.09
CA ALA A 148 0.52 21.83 -11.27
C ALA A 148 1.84 21.62 -10.50
N THR A 149 2.75 22.60 -10.52
CA THR A 149 4.06 22.52 -9.85
C THR A 149 3.89 22.41 -8.33
N GLY A 150 3.01 23.21 -7.74
CA GLY A 150 2.69 23.14 -6.31
C GLY A 150 2.15 21.75 -5.92
N LEU A 151 1.27 21.19 -6.74
CA LEU A 151 0.71 19.86 -6.53
C LEU A 151 1.80 18.77 -6.65
N ILE A 152 2.68 18.85 -7.67
CA ILE A 152 3.78 17.90 -7.86
C ILE A 152 4.70 17.89 -6.62
N ILE A 153 5.12 19.06 -6.15
CA ILE A 153 5.98 19.16 -4.96
C ILE A 153 5.31 18.52 -3.76
N LEU A 154 4.05 18.82 -3.54
CA LEU A 154 3.31 18.29 -2.40
C LEU A 154 3.13 16.77 -2.49
N ARG A 155 2.87 16.24 -3.68
CA ARG A 155 2.79 14.79 -3.91
C ARG A 155 4.10 14.07 -3.62
N VAL A 156 5.24 14.67 -3.96
CA VAL A 156 6.56 14.12 -3.57
C VAL A 156 6.70 14.08 -2.06
N LEU A 157 6.31 15.16 -1.35
CA LEU A 157 6.36 15.22 0.12
C LEU A 157 5.42 14.20 0.78
N GLU A 158 4.22 13.99 0.24
CA GLU A 158 3.30 12.92 0.67
C GLU A 158 3.95 11.53 0.50
N GLY A 159 4.59 11.29 -0.64
CA GLY A 159 5.32 10.07 -0.90
C GLY A 159 6.46 9.82 0.08
N LEU A 160 7.23 10.85 0.44
CA LEU A 160 8.27 10.75 1.47
C LEU A 160 7.71 10.29 2.82
N GLY A 161 6.53 10.76 3.21
CA GLY A 161 5.85 10.33 4.43
C GLY A 161 5.39 8.88 4.35
N GLU A 162 4.68 8.53 3.29
CA GLU A 162 4.04 7.22 3.16
C GLU A 162 5.02 6.07 2.91
N GLY A 163 6.19 6.35 2.30
CA GLY A 163 7.20 5.32 2.01
C GLY A 163 7.71 4.58 3.24
N THR A 164 7.58 5.15 4.44
CA THR A 164 7.96 4.50 5.71
C THR A 164 6.88 3.52 6.23
N THR A 165 5.66 3.58 5.73
CA THR A 165 4.48 2.89 6.31
C THR A 165 4.62 1.37 6.27
N PHE A 166 4.89 0.77 5.10
CA PHE A 166 5.01 -0.68 4.98
C PHE A 166 6.20 -1.26 5.74
N PRO A 167 7.42 -0.70 5.66
CA PRO A 167 8.54 -1.16 6.45
C PRO A 167 8.28 -1.09 7.96
N ALA A 168 7.67 0.00 8.44
CA ALA A 168 7.33 0.17 9.85
C ALA A 168 6.31 -0.86 10.32
N LEU A 169 5.29 -1.16 9.54
CA LEU A 169 4.30 -2.19 9.85
C LEU A 169 4.91 -3.59 9.88
N ASN A 170 5.80 -3.91 8.95
CA ASN A 170 6.51 -5.19 8.96
C ASN A 170 7.38 -5.34 10.21
N ALA A 171 8.12 -4.29 10.60
CA ALA A 171 8.91 -4.27 11.84
C ALA A 171 8.03 -4.44 13.08
N MET A 172 6.83 -3.87 13.09
CA MET A 172 5.86 -4.03 14.19
C MET A 172 5.26 -5.45 14.20
N LEU A 173 4.82 -5.97 13.07
CA LEU A 173 4.27 -7.32 12.98
C LEU A 173 5.30 -8.37 13.41
N ALA A 174 6.57 -8.18 13.09
CA ALA A 174 7.64 -9.08 13.55
C ALA A 174 7.73 -9.16 15.09
N ARG A 175 7.40 -8.07 15.80
CA ARG A 175 7.47 -7.97 17.27
C ARG A 175 6.17 -8.33 17.99
N TRP A 176 5.02 -8.21 17.32
CA TRP A 176 3.70 -8.36 17.93
C TRP A 176 2.92 -9.57 17.44
N ALA A 177 3.31 -10.17 16.30
CA ALA A 177 2.61 -11.29 15.70
C ALA A 177 3.33 -12.61 15.98
N PRO A 178 2.77 -13.50 16.82
CA PRO A 178 3.24 -14.89 16.96
C PRO A 178 3.31 -15.58 15.61
N ILE A 179 4.26 -16.49 15.43
CA ILE A 179 4.46 -17.22 14.15
C ILE A 179 3.15 -17.89 13.70
N SER A 180 2.38 -18.45 14.64
CA SER A 180 1.09 -19.10 14.38
C SER A 180 -0.04 -18.17 13.94
N GLU A 181 0.03 -16.88 14.28
CA GLU A 181 -0.98 -15.85 13.97
C GLU A 181 -0.50 -14.82 12.93
N ARG A 182 0.78 -14.87 12.56
CA ARG A 182 1.44 -13.88 11.68
C ARG A 182 0.75 -13.72 10.33
N GLY A 183 0.32 -14.84 9.73
CA GLY A 183 -0.40 -14.82 8.46
C GLY A 183 -1.73 -14.08 8.57
N ARG A 184 -2.53 -14.36 9.60
CA ARG A 184 -3.84 -13.71 9.83
C ARG A 184 -3.69 -12.23 10.15
N MET A 185 -2.75 -11.89 11.03
CA MET A 185 -2.50 -10.49 11.42
C MET A 185 -1.94 -9.68 10.24
N GLY A 186 -1.00 -10.25 9.47
CA GLY A 186 -0.46 -9.62 8.27
C GLY A 186 -1.52 -9.40 7.20
N SER A 187 -2.35 -10.42 6.91
CA SER A 187 -3.46 -10.29 5.96
C SER A 187 -4.47 -9.23 6.38
N LEU A 188 -4.78 -9.14 7.68
CA LEU A 188 -5.65 -8.08 8.19
C LEU A 188 -5.01 -6.70 7.95
N VAL A 189 -3.78 -6.50 8.40
CA VAL A 189 -3.09 -5.19 8.33
C VAL A 189 -2.93 -4.74 6.88
N PHE A 190 -2.41 -5.59 6.01
CA PHE A 190 -2.16 -5.22 4.60
C PHE A 190 -3.44 -5.22 3.74
N GLY A 191 -4.49 -5.95 4.17
CA GLY A 191 -5.83 -5.86 3.57
C GLY A 191 -6.43 -4.46 3.65
N GLY A 192 -5.95 -3.62 4.58
CA GLY A 192 -6.30 -2.20 4.67
C GLY A 192 -6.06 -1.43 3.36
N ALA A 193 -5.06 -1.82 2.55
CA ALA A 193 -4.78 -1.19 1.27
C ALA A 193 -5.97 -1.30 0.29
N GLN A 194 -6.59 -2.47 0.21
CA GLN A 194 -7.74 -2.67 -0.68
C GLN A 194 -8.97 -1.91 -0.18
N ILE A 195 -9.22 -1.94 1.13
CA ILE A 195 -10.31 -1.16 1.73
C ILE A 195 -10.07 0.34 1.56
N GLY A 196 -8.82 0.80 1.69
CA GLY A 196 -8.43 2.19 1.42
C GLY A 196 -8.69 2.60 -0.04
N ASN A 197 -8.35 1.74 -1.00
CA ASN A 197 -8.66 1.98 -2.42
C ASN A 197 -10.17 2.07 -2.68
N ILE A 198 -10.96 1.13 -2.13
CA ILE A 198 -12.43 1.13 -2.25
C ILE A 198 -13.01 2.40 -1.65
N ALA A 199 -12.68 2.67 -0.39
CA ALA A 199 -13.20 3.83 0.33
C ALA A 199 -12.73 5.13 -0.32
N GLY A 200 -11.46 5.24 -0.67
CA GLY A 200 -10.88 6.41 -1.31
C GLY A 200 -11.54 6.72 -2.65
N THR A 201 -11.76 5.71 -3.49
CA THR A 201 -12.37 5.89 -4.80
C THR A 201 -13.88 6.21 -4.68
N TYR A 202 -14.62 5.39 -3.91
CA TYR A 202 -16.06 5.54 -3.77
C TYR A 202 -16.45 6.85 -3.04
N LEU A 203 -15.86 7.09 -1.86
CA LEU A 203 -16.17 8.27 -1.07
C LEU A 203 -15.71 9.56 -1.75
N SER A 204 -14.60 9.56 -2.51
CA SER A 204 -14.21 10.72 -3.31
C SER A 204 -15.28 11.11 -4.32
N GLY A 205 -15.82 10.13 -5.05
CA GLY A 205 -16.91 10.38 -5.99
C GLY A 205 -18.18 10.91 -5.31
N LEU A 206 -18.53 10.35 -4.15
CA LEU A 206 -19.69 10.76 -3.36
C LEU A 206 -19.52 12.18 -2.80
N VAL A 207 -18.40 12.45 -2.12
CA VAL A 207 -18.12 13.75 -1.49
C VAL A 207 -18.09 14.87 -2.52
N MET A 208 -17.41 14.67 -3.66
CA MET A 208 -17.38 15.66 -4.75
C MET A 208 -18.75 15.91 -5.37
N ARG A 209 -19.62 14.90 -5.41
CA ARG A 209 -21.00 15.10 -5.87
C ARG A 209 -21.79 15.99 -4.91
N GLU A 210 -21.73 15.70 -3.60
CA GLU A 210 -22.53 16.41 -2.61
C GLU A 210 -22.00 17.82 -2.34
N SER A 211 -20.66 18.02 -2.31
CA SER A 211 -20.04 19.33 -2.09
C SER A 211 -19.98 20.18 -3.37
N GLY A 212 -19.99 19.55 -4.55
CA GLY A 212 -19.72 20.23 -5.82
C GLY A 212 -18.26 20.63 -6.04
N ASP A 213 -17.36 20.28 -5.10
CA ASP A 213 -16.00 20.80 -5.01
C ASP A 213 -14.99 19.66 -4.76
N TRP A 214 -13.90 19.64 -5.54
CA TRP A 214 -12.83 18.65 -5.41
C TRP A 214 -11.99 18.81 -4.13
N GLN A 215 -11.92 20.02 -3.55
CA GLN A 215 -11.10 20.33 -2.38
C GLN A 215 -11.59 19.57 -1.13
N SER A 216 -12.89 19.40 -1.01
CA SER A 216 -13.55 18.74 0.13
C SER A 216 -13.01 17.34 0.42
N VAL A 217 -12.58 16.62 -0.62
CA VAL A 217 -12.03 15.25 -0.50
C VAL A 217 -10.70 15.27 0.24
N PHE A 218 -9.83 16.23 -0.06
CA PHE A 218 -8.52 16.36 0.58
C PHE A 218 -8.67 16.78 2.05
N TYR A 219 -9.60 17.68 2.35
CA TYR A 219 -9.90 18.05 3.73
C TYR A 219 -10.46 16.88 4.55
N LEU A 220 -11.36 16.08 3.98
CA LEU A 220 -11.95 14.94 4.65
C LEU A 220 -10.90 13.89 5.00
N PHE A 221 -10.15 13.39 4.01
CA PHE A 221 -9.20 12.30 4.24
C PHE A 221 -7.99 12.75 5.06
N GLY A 222 -7.51 13.97 4.87
CA GLY A 222 -6.45 14.52 5.70
C GLY A 222 -6.88 14.69 7.17
N ALA A 223 -8.13 15.13 7.43
CA ALA A 223 -8.65 15.22 8.79
C ALA A 223 -8.78 13.84 9.46
N ILE A 224 -9.24 12.81 8.72
CA ILE A 224 -9.29 11.43 9.19
C ILE A 224 -7.88 10.93 9.54
N GLY A 225 -6.85 11.29 8.74
CA GLY A 225 -5.46 10.96 9.00
C GLY A 225 -4.92 11.56 10.29
N ILE A 226 -5.21 12.82 10.55
CA ILE A 226 -4.84 13.48 11.81
C ILE A 226 -5.56 12.84 13.00
N LEU A 227 -6.86 12.55 12.87
CA LEU A 227 -7.63 11.88 13.91
C LEU A 227 -7.04 10.50 14.24
N TRP A 228 -6.70 9.72 13.20
CA TRP A 228 -6.02 8.43 13.38
C TRP A 228 -4.69 8.60 14.13
N PHE A 229 -3.87 9.60 13.78
CA PHE A 229 -2.59 9.86 14.46
C PHE A 229 -2.78 10.20 15.94
N ILE A 230 -3.77 11.02 16.30
CA ILE A 230 -4.09 11.35 17.68
C ILE A 230 -4.46 10.09 18.47
N LEU A 231 -5.28 9.21 17.90
CA LEU A 231 -5.64 7.93 18.51
C LEU A 231 -4.42 7.00 18.62
N TRP A 232 -3.56 6.98 17.57
CA TRP A 232 -2.35 6.17 17.54
C TRP A 232 -1.36 6.54 18.64
N VAL A 233 -1.08 7.82 18.84
CA VAL A 233 -0.12 8.28 19.85
C VAL A 233 -0.61 7.96 21.26
N ARG A 234 -1.91 8.14 21.53
CA ARG A 234 -2.50 7.89 22.85
C ARG A 234 -2.49 6.42 23.24
N ASN A 235 -2.67 5.50 22.31
CA ASN A 235 -2.96 4.10 22.64
C ASN A 235 -1.73 3.18 22.72
N ILE A 236 -0.53 3.61 22.34
CA ILE A 236 0.59 2.67 22.13
C ILE A 236 1.88 3.04 22.89
N GLN A 237 1.82 3.99 23.83
CA GLN A 237 3.00 4.25 24.66
C GLN A 237 3.03 3.31 25.86
N SER A 238 4.04 2.44 25.94
CA SER A 238 4.37 1.56 27.07
C SER A 238 3.11 0.98 27.73
N HIS A 239 2.72 -0.20 27.29
CA HIS A 239 1.45 -0.82 27.66
C HIS A 239 1.23 -1.02 29.15
N PRO A 240 0.53 -0.10 29.86
CA PRO A 240 -0.03 -0.45 31.16
C PRO A 240 -1.22 -1.42 31.05
N PHE A 241 -1.68 -1.71 29.83
CA PHE A 241 -2.88 -2.54 29.57
C PHE A 241 -2.59 -3.91 28.93
N ILE A 242 -1.33 -4.26 28.64
CA ILE A 242 -1.02 -5.64 28.25
C ILE A 242 -1.20 -6.53 29.48
N SER A 243 -2.04 -7.56 29.37
CA SER A 243 -2.19 -8.50 30.47
C SER A 243 -0.90 -9.31 30.64
N ASP A 244 -0.56 -9.64 31.90
CA ASP A 244 0.64 -10.49 32.17
C ASP A 244 0.57 -11.82 31.42
N LYS A 245 -0.64 -12.35 31.21
CA LYS A 245 -0.87 -13.53 30.38
C LYS A 245 -0.50 -13.33 28.92
N GLU A 246 -0.85 -12.19 28.32
CA GLU A 246 -0.50 -11.89 26.93
C GLU A 246 1.00 -11.62 26.77
N LYS A 247 1.61 -10.92 27.73
CA LYS A 247 3.04 -10.67 27.77
C LYS A 247 3.81 -12.00 27.81
N LYS A 248 3.44 -12.90 28.71
CA LYS A 248 4.04 -14.25 28.82
C LYS A 248 3.83 -15.07 27.54
N TYR A 249 2.62 -15.02 26.97
CA TYR A 249 2.32 -15.67 25.68
C TYR A 249 3.19 -15.16 24.54
N LEU A 250 3.39 -13.85 24.44
CA LEU A 250 4.24 -13.26 23.42
C LEU A 250 5.72 -13.61 23.64
N GLU A 251 6.20 -13.59 24.89
CA GLU A 251 7.56 -13.99 25.24
C GLU A 251 7.83 -15.46 24.92
N GLU A 252 6.87 -16.36 25.18
CA GLU A 252 6.95 -17.79 24.85
C GLU A 252 6.84 -18.05 23.33
N ALA A 253 5.90 -17.39 22.65
CA ALA A 253 5.60 -17.61 21.23
C ALA A 253 6.61 -16.98 20.28
N LEU A 254 7.24 -15.85 20.67
CA LEU A 254 8.29 -15.19 19.89
C LEU A 254 9.70 -15.68 20.23
N GLY A 255 9.81 -16.46 21.33
CA GLY A 255 11.07 -16.99 21.85
C GLY A 255 11.97 -15.91 22.46
N ARG A 256 12.92 -16.29 23.28
CA ARG A 256 13.96 -15.39 23.86
C ARG A 256 14.89 -14.77 22.81
N HIS A 257 14.69 -15.05 21.53
CA HIS A 257 15.48 -14.55 20.40
C HIS A 257 15.30 -13.06 20.07
N GLN A 258 14.52 -12.31 20.87
CA GLN A 258 14.30 -10.87 20.64
C GLN A 258 15.53 -9.97 20.84
N HIS A 259 16.64 -10.49 21.33
CA HIS A 259 17.85 -9.70 21.64
C HIS A 259 19.11 -10.07 20.87
N THR A 260 19.05 -11.06 19.98
CA THR A 260 20.16 -11.21 19.04
C THR A 260 20.06 -10.07 18.02
N GLN A 261 21.03 -9.14 18.10
CA GLN A 261 21.20 -8.13 17.04
C GLN A 261 21.23 -8.84 15.70
N PRO A 262 20.47 -8.35 14.69
CA PRO A 262 20.46 -9.00 13.39
C PRO A 262 21.89 -9.16 12.92
N SER A 263 22.28 -10.38 12.62
CA SER A 263 23.54 -10.70 11.94
C SER A 263 23.63 -9.81 10.71
N ALA A 264 24.83 -9.32 10.39
CA ALA A 264 25.02 -8.42 9.25
C ALA A 264 24.35 -9.00 8.00
N ILE A 265 23.47 -8.20 7.35
CA ILE A 265 22.73 -8.64 6.18
C ILE A 265 23.72 -9.00 5.06
N PRO A 266 23.63 -10.20 4.47
CA PRO A 266 24.56 -10.64 3.43
C PRO A 266 24.23 -9.99 2.07
N TRP A 267 24.37 -8.68 1.95
CA TRP A 267 23.97 -7.88 0.80
C TRP A 267 24.47 -8.44 -0.53
N LYS A 268 25.75 -8.87 -0.59
CA LYS A 268 26.34 -9.41 -1.80
C LYS A 268 25.67 -10.71 -2.24
N ALA A 269 25.40 -11.62 -1.30
CA ALA A 269 24.75 -12.89 -1.59
C ALA A 269 23.28 -12.71 -2.01
N ILE A 270 22.56 -11.80 -1.36
CA ILE A 270 21.20 -11.40 -1.72
C ILE A 270 21.18 -10.79 -3.14
N ALA A 271 22.06 -9.84 -3.44
CA ALA A 271 22.13 -9.19 -4.74
C ALA A 271 22.52 -10.15 -5.89
N MET A 272 23.23 -11.22 -5.59
CA MET A 272 23.60 -12.26 -6.59
C MET A 272 22.54 -13.38 -6.72
N SER A 273 21.46 -13.33 -5.96
CA SER A 273 20.42 -14.37 -5.97
C SER A 273 19.52 -14.24 -7.21
N VAL A 274 19.59 -15.21 -8.11
CA VAL A 274 18.76 -15.27 -9.33
C VAL A 274 17.24 -15.31 -8.99
N PRO A 275 16.77 -16.11 -8.02
CA PRO A 275 15.35 -16.10 -7.63
C PRO A 275 14.87 -14.75 -7.09
N LEU A 276 15.74 -13.95 -6.44
CA LEU A 276 15.40 -12.59 -6.03
C LEU A 276 15.08 -11.70 -7.22
N TRP A 277 15.93 -11.70 -8.25
CA TRP A 277 15.72 -10.89 -9.44
C TRP A 277 14.51 -11.35 -10.26
N ALA A 278 14.23 -12.66 -10.29
CA ALA A 278 12.99 -13.17 -10.85
C ALA A 278 11.76 -12.61 -10.12
N LEU A 279 11.81 -12.55 -8.77
CA LEU A 279 10.76 -11.97 -7.95
C LEU A 279 10.62 -10.47 -8.18
N VAL A 280 11.73 -9.74 -8.32
CA VAL A 280 11.74 -8.30 -8.68
C VAL A 280 11.08 -8.08 -10.05
N CYS A 281 11.42 -8.89 -11.05
CA CYS A 281 10.80 -8.79 -12.37
C CYS A 281 9.29 -9.02 -12.32
N ALA A 282 8.82 -10.02 -11.57
CA ALA A 282 7.40 -10.27 -11.40
C ALA A 282 6.69 -9.09 -10.70
N GLN A 283 7.33 -8.48 -9.69
CA GLN A 283 6.81 -7.30 -9.02
C GLN A 283 6.68 -6.11 -9.98
N ILE A 284 7.71 -5.85 -10.80
CA ILE A 284 7.69 -4.80 -11.83
C ILE A 284 6.49 -4.99 -12.75
N GLY A 285 6.28 -6.21 -13.27
CA GLY A 285 5.16 -6.51 -14.16
C GLY A 285 3.81 -6.26 -13.50
N HIS A 286 3.62 -6.84 -12.31
CA HIS A 286 2.37 -6.68 -11.57
C HIS A 286 2.08 -5.21 -11.23
N ASP A 287 3.08 -4.51 -10.69
CA ASP A 287 2.90 -3.11 -10.26
C ASP A 287 2.63 -2.19 -11.45
N TYR A 288 3.27 -2.43 -12.61
CA TYR A 288 2.99 -1.67 -13.83
C TYR A 288 1.50 -1.75 -14.22
N GLY A 289 0.95 -2.96 -14.31
CA GLY A 289 -0.45 -3.13 -14.63
C GLY A 289 -1.40 -2.65 -13.52
N TYR A 290 -1.02 -2.86 -12.25
CA TYR A 290 -1.79 -2.39 -11.11
C TYR A 290 -1.87 -0.86 -11.08
N PHE A 291 -0.75 -0.15 -11.25
CA PHE A 291 -0.74 1.30 -11.27
C PHE A 291 -1.48 1.86 -12.49
N THR A 292 -1.35 1.25 -13.66
CA THR A 292 -2.16 1.60 -14.83
C THR A 292 -3.65 1.53 -14.52
N MET A 293 -4.10 0.48 -13.81
CA MET A 293 -5.52 0.37 -13.44
C MET A 293 -5.91 1.36 -12.33
N VAL A 294 -5.09 1.50 -11.29
CA VAL A 294 -5.43 2.34 -10.12
C VAL A 294 -5.43 3.82 -10.46
N THR A 295 -4.46 4.28 -11.23
CA THR A 295 -4.30 5.72 -11.50
C THR A 295 -5.09 6.19 -12.72
N ASP A 296 -5.21 5.34 -13.74
CA ASP A 296 -5.71 5.78 -15.04
C ASP A 296 -7.11 5.21 -15.42
N LEU A 297 -7.61 4.18 -14.71
CA LEU A 297 -8.96 3.67 -14.91
C LEU A 297 -10.05 4.75 -14.79
N PRO A 298 -10.03 5.65 -13.78
CA PRO A 298 -10.99 6.75 -13.72
C PRO A 298 -10.93 7.68 -14.94
N LYS A 299 -9.74 7.94 -15.49
CA LYS A 299 -9.56 8.73 -16.72
C LYS A 299 -10.18 8.02 -17.92
N TYR A 300 -9.96 6.70 -18.06
CA TYR A 300 -10.61 5.91 -19.10
C TYR A 300 -12.14 5.96 -19.00
N MET A 301 -12.68 5.81 -17.79
CA MET A 301 -14.14 5.87 -17.55
C MET A 301 -14.73 7.24 -17.89
N THR A 302 -14.06 8.33 -17.53
CA THR A 302 -14.55 9.69 -17.84
C THR A 302 -14.23 10.12 -19.27
N GLY A 303 -13.05 9.80 -19.78
CA GLY A 303 -12.56 10.20 -21.11
C GLY A 303 -13.20 9.41 -22.23
N VAL A 304 -13.18 8.07 -22.15
CA VAL A 304 -13.65 7.16 -23.20
C VAL A 304 -15.12 6.79 -23.01
N LEU A 305 -15.51 6.33 -21.80
CA LEU A 305 -16.88 5.85 -21.53
C LEU A 305 -17.86 6.99 -21.21
N LYS A 306 -17.35 8.22 -21.00
CA LYS A 306 -18.14 9.44 -20.72
C LYS A 306 -19.03 9.34 -19.47
N PHE A 307 -18.59 8.57 -18.46
CA PHE A 307 -19.29 8.51 -17.19
C PHE A 307 -19.18 9.84 -16.42
N ASP A 308 -20.21 10.14 -15.63
CA ASP A 308 -20.14 11.22 -14.64
C ASP A 308 -19.22 10.81 -13.45
N ILE A 309 -18.85 11.79 -12.62
CA ILE A 309 -17.90 11.59 -11.52
C ILE A 309 -18.41 10.59 -10.49
N HIS A 310 -19.70 10.65 -10.14
CA HIS A 310 -20.28 9.72 -9.17
C HIS A 310 -20.29 8.30 -9.69
N ARG A 311 -20.75 8.09 -10.93
CA ARG A 311 -20.76 6.78 -11.59
C ARG A 311 -19.33 6.25 -11.76
N THR A 312 -18.38 7.12 -12.11
CA THR A 312 -16.96 6.79 -12.18
C THR A 312 -16.44 6.31 -10.83
N GLY A 313 -16.69 7.04 -9.73
CA GLY A 313 -16.24 6.66 -8.39
C GLY A 313 -16.84 5.32 -7.93
N THR A 314 -18.13 5.10 -8.15
CA THR A 314 -18.81 3.87 -7.78
C THR A 314 -18.31 2.66 -8.58
N LEU A 315 -18.25 2.78 -9.90
CA LEU A 315 -17.85 1.67 -10.77
C LEU A 315 -16.34 1.40 -10.74
N ALA A 316 -15.51 2.41 -10.49
CA ALA A 316 -14.07 2.23 -10.30
C ALA A 316 -13.72 1.59 -8.94
N ALA A 317 -14.60 1.66 -7.94
CA ALA A 317 -14.40 0.99 -6.66
C ALA A 317 -14.69 -0.53 -6.73
N LEU A 318 -15.59 -0.96 -7.61
CA LEU A 318 -16.01 -2.36 -7.74
C LEU A 318 -14.84 -3.32 -8.05
N PRO A 319 -13.91 -3.02 -8.99
CA PRO A 319 -12.76 -3.87 -9.26
C PRO A 319 -11.90 -4.15 -8.03
N TYR A 320 -11.71 -3.16 -7.14
CA TYR A 320 -10.94 -3.34 -5.90
C TYR A 320 -11.65 -4.26 -4.91
N ALA A 321 -12.97 -4.15 -4.80
CA ALA A 321 -13.77 -5.03 -3.95
C ALA A 321 -13.64 -6.49 -4.41
N VAL A 322 -13.76 -6.73 -5.72
CA VAL A 322 -13.60 -8.07 -6.30
C VAL A 322 -12.16 -8.57 -6.14
N MET A 323 -11.14 -7.72 -6.33
CA MET A 323 -9.74 -8.07 -6.07
C MET A 323 -9.50 -8.48 -4.62
N TRP A 324 -10.10 -7.77 -3.66
CA TRP A 324 -9.99 -8.11 -2.25
C TRP A 324 -10.58 -9.48 -1.94
N VAL A 325 -11.80 -9.75 -2.36
CA VAL A 325 -12.46 -11.05 -2.16
C VAL A 325 -11.70 -12.17 -2.87
N SER A 326 -11.29 -11.96 -4.12
CA SER A 326 -10.56 -12.96 -4.90
C SER A 326 -9.19 -13.26 -4.33
N SER A 327 -8.51 -12.28 -3.71
CA SER A 327 -7.22 -12.52 -3.05
C SER A 327 -7.32 -13.51 -1.90
N ILE A 328 -8.40 -13.47 -1.12
CA ILE A 328 -8.70 -14.42 -0.04
C ILE A 328 -9.00 -15.80 -0.63
N LEU A 329 -9.82 -15.87 -1.69
CA LEU A 329 -10.17 -17.12 -2.36
C LEU A 329 -8.95 -17.80 -2.98
N PHE A 330 -8.11 -17.05 -3.71
CA PHE A 330 -6.89 -17.58 -4.30
C PHE A 330 -5.87 -17.99 -3.22
N GLY A 331 -5.78 -17.26 -2.11
CA GLY A 331 -4.96 -17.65 -0.96
C GLY A 331 -5.37 -19.01 -0.40
N TRP A 332 -6.66 -19.18 -0.12
CA TRP A 332 -7.22 -20.46 0.34
C TRP A 332 -7.00 -21.57 -0.68
N LEU A 333 -7.21 -21.30 -1.98
CA LEU A 333 -7.03 -22.29 -3.04
C LEU A 333 -5.56 -22.71 -3.15
N CYS A 334 -4.63 -21.77 -3.09
CA CYS A 334 -3.19 -22.05 -3.12
C CYS A 334 -2.76 -22.95 -1.95
N ASP A 335 -3.18 -22.62 -0.73
CA ASP A 335 -2.89 -23.43 0.45
C ASP A 335 -3.47 -24.84 0.32
N LYS A 336 -4.69 -24.97 -0.21
CA LYS A 336 -5.35 -26.26 -0.42
C LYS A 336 -4.60 -27.14 -1.42
N VAL A 337 -4.17 -26.54 -2.54
CA VAL A 337 -3.45 -27.25 -3.62
C VAL A 337 -2.09 -27.73 -3.13
N VAL A 338 -1.35 -26.89 -2.40
CA VAL A 338 -0.05 -27.25 -1.81
C VAL A 338 -0.20 -28.31 -0.72
N LYS A 339 -1.16 -28.17 0.20
CA LYS A 339 -1.42 -29.17 1.27
C LYS A 339 -1.83 -30.53 0.75
N ARG A 340 -2.52 -30.58 -0.39
CA ARG A 340 -2.89 -31.85 -1.05
C ARG A 340 -1.76 -32.47 -1.87
N GLY A 341 -0.61 -31.80 -1.98
CA GLY A 341 0.52 -32.26 -2.77
C GLY A 341 0.29 -32.22 -4.29
N TRP A 342 -0.75 -31.51 -4.76
CA TRP A 342 -1.01 -31.40 -6.21
C TRP A 342 0.04 -30.56 -6.93
N LEU A 343 0.57 -29.53 -6.25
CA LEU A 343 1.67 -28.70 -6.73
C LEU A 343 2.73 -28.55 -5.65
N THR A 344 3.99 -28.49 -6.06
CA THR A 344 5.08 -28.03 -5.18
C THR A 344 4.89 -26.56 -4.86
N VAL A 345 5.51 -26.06 -3.80
CA VAL A 345 5.47 -24.63 -3.43
C VAL A 345 5.91 -23.78 -4.60
N THR A 346 7.04 -24.10 -5.23
CA THR A 346 7.57 -23.38 -6.41
C THR A 346 6.55 -23.32 -7.55
N ASN A 347 5.95 -24.46 -7.90
CA ASN A 347 4.97 -24.49 -9.00
C ASN A 347 3.68 -23.75 -8.64
N ALA A 348 3.22 -23.81 -7.39
CA ALA A 348 2.09 -23.02 -6.93
C ALA A 348 2.38 -21.51 -7.08
N ARG A 349 3.56 -21.04 -6.63
CA ARG A 349 3.95 -19.61 -6.80
C ARG A 349 3.95 -19.21 -8.28
N LYS A 350 4.53 -20.02 -9.17
CA LYS A 350 4.56 -19.78 -10.61
C LYS A 350 3.15 -19.73 -11.20
N THR A 351 2.29 -20.69 -10.90
CA THR A 351 0.92 -20.78 -11.43
C THR A 351 0.07 -19.58 -11.00
N PHE A 352 0.03 -19.26 -9.70
CA PHE A 352 -0.78 -18.14 -9.21
C PHE A 352 -0.26 -16.78 -9.70
N THR A 353 1.06 -16.61 -9.86
CA THR A 353 1.65 -15.41 -10.48
C THR A 353 1.27 -15.30 -11.95
N THR A 354 1.27 -16.41 -12.69
CA THR A 354 0.85 -16.42 -14.10
C THR A 354 -0.62 -16.03 -14.25
N ILE A 355 -1.51 -16.54 -13.39
CA ILE A 355 -2.92 -16.16 -13.37
C ILE A 355 -3.05 -14.65 -13.11
N ALA A 356 -2.26 -14.12 -12.15
CA ALA A 356 -2.29 -12.71 -11.76
C ALA A 356 -1.68 -11.74 -12.80
N SER A 357 -0.93 -12.23 -13.77
CA SER A 357 -0.27 -11.43 -14.80
C SER A 357 -0.98 -11.55 -16.16
N VAL A 358 -1.04 -12.75 -16.71
CA VAL A 358 -1.55 -12.97 -18.07
C VAL A 358 -3.07 -12.77 -18.14
N GLY A 359 -3.81 -13.28 -17.14
CA GLY A 359 -5.27 -13.16 -17.10
C GLY A 359 -5.76 -11.71 -17.15
N PRO A 360 -5.28 -10.81 -16.27
CA PRO A 360 -5.63 -9.39 -16.30
C PRO A 360 -5.35 -8.72 -17.64
N GLY A 361 -4.16 -8.97 -18.22
CA GLY A 361 -3.78 -8.40 -19.50
C GLY A 361 -4.75 -8.79 -20.64
N ILE A 362 -5.17 -10.05 -20.69
CA ILE A 362 -6.16 -10.54 -21.66
C ILE A 362 -7.51 -9.82 -21.44
N CYS A 363 -7.98 -9.70 -20.19
CA CYS A 363 -9.22 -8.99 -19.88
C CYS A 363 -9.19 -7.52 -20.31
N MET A 364 -8.06 -6.83 -20.10
CA MET A 364 -7.88 -5.43 -20.55
C MET A 364 -7.94 -5.30 -22.07
N ILE A 365 -7.32 -6.21 -22.80
CA ILE A 365 -7.39 -6.22 -24.28
C ILE A 365 -8.83 -6.44 -24.72
N LEU A 366 -9.52 -7.46 -24.20
CA LEU A 366 -10.92 -7.72 -24.54
C LEU A 366 -11.82 -6.52 -24.23
N ALA A 367 -11.59 -5.83 -23.10
CA ALA A 367 -12.31 -4.61 -22.75
C ALA A 367 -12.14 -3.52 -23.82
N SER A 368 -10.92 -3.35 -24.36
CA SER A 368 -10.64 -2.34 -25.39
C SER A 368 -11.31 -2.62 -26.74
N TYR A 369 -11.66 -3.87 -27.01
CA TYR A 369 -12.36 -4.28 -28.24
C TYR A 369 -13.89 -4.43 -28.07
N SER A 370 -14.42 -4.29 -26.84
CA SER A 370 -15.86 -4.38 -26.57
C SER A 370 -16.67 -3.15 -27.06
N GLY A 371 -16.02 -2.17 -27.68
CA GLY A 371 -16.65 -1.01 -28.30
C GLY A 371 -17.43 -0.14 -27.32
N CYS A 372 -18.70 0.17 -27.65
CA CYS A 372 -19.57 1.04 -26.86
C CYS A 372 -20.35 0.29 -25.75
N ASN A 373 -20.14 -1.02 -25.59
CA ASN A 373 -20.82 -1.78 -24.54
C ASN A 373 -20.14 -1.54 -23.18
N THR A 374 -20.59 -0.48 -22.49
CA THR A 374 -20.01 -0.03 -21.23
C THR A 374 -20.10 -1.07 -20.11
N GLU A 375 -21.15 -1.90 -20.09
CA GLU A 375 -21.33 -2.97 -19.09
C GLU A 375 -20.27 -4.06 -19.25
N THR A 376 -20.06 -4.53 -20.48
CA THR A 376 -19.01 -5.52 -20.78
C THR A 376 -17.63 -5.00 -20.42
N VAL A 377 -17.33 -3.73 -20.70
CA VAL A 377 -16.05 -3.10 -20.34
C VAL A 377 -15.84 -3.10 -18.83
N VAL A 378 -16.85 -2.70 -18.05
CA VAL A 378 -16.77 -2.68 -16.58
C VAL A 378 -16.60 -4.09 -16.01
N ILE A 379 -17.33 -5.07 -16.53
CA ILE A 379 -17.20 -6.48 -16.13
C ILE A 379 -15.78 -6.99 -16.40
N LEU A 380 -15.22 -6.71 -17.57
CA LEU A 380 -13.88 -7.16 -17.94
C LEU A 380 -12.78 -6.50 -17.11
N PHE A 381 -12.89 -5.20 -16.78
CA PHE A 381 -11.96 -4.56 -15.86
C PHE A 381 -12.11 -5.10 -14.43
N THR A 382 -13.34 -5.39 -14.01
CA THR A 382 -13.58 -6.02 -12.70
C THR A 382 -12.99 -7.43 -12.65
N ALA A 383 -13.15 -8.23 -13.69
CA ALA A 383 -12.53 -9.54 -13.83
C ALA A 383 -10.99 -9.45 -13.87
N SER A 384 -10.44 -8.47 -14.58
CA SER A 384 -9.00 -8.17 -14.62
C SER A 384 -8.44 -7.99 -13.21
N MET A 385 -9.02 -7.07 -12.43
CA MET A 385 -8.60 -6.83 -11.05
C MET A 385 -8.84 -8.03 -10.15
N GLY A 386 -9.94 -8.77 -10.35
CA GLY A 386 -10.20 -10.02 -9.64
C GLY A 386 -9.08 -11.05 -9.85
N LEU A 387 -8.63 -11.26 -11.08
CA LEU A 387 -7.53 -12.17 -11.39
C LEU A 387 -6.19 -11.67 -10.82
N MET A 388 -5.98 -10.35 -10.74
CA MET A 388 -4.82 -9.78 -10.05
C MET A 388 -4.75 -10.20 -8.58
N GLY A 389 -5.86 -10.53 -7.92
CA GLY A 389 -5.88 -11.04 -6.55
C GLY A 389 -5.03 -12.30 -6.34
N ALA A 390 -4.76 -13.10 -7.37
CA ALA A 390 -3.88 -14.26 -7.31
C ALA A 390 -2.39 -13.90 -7.07
N PHE A 391 -2.02 -12.64 -7.20
CA PHE A 391 -0.70 -12.10 -6.89
C PHE A 391 -0.26 -12.37 -5.44
N TYR A 392 -1.17 -12.26 -4.47
CA TYR A 392 -0.84 -12.44 -3.06
C TYR A 392 -0.32 -13.83 -2.74
N PRO A 393 -1.03 -14.94 -3.04
CA PRO A 393 -0.49 -16.29 -2.82
C PRO A 393 0.59 -16.68 -3.83
N GLY A 394 0.71 -15.98 -4.94
CA GLY A 394 1.78 -16.17 -5.93
C GLY A 394 3.10 -15.61 -5.43
N MET A 395 3.48 -14.46 -5.96
CA MET A 395 4.80 -13.89 -5.72
C MET A 395 4.95 -13.17 -4.38
N LYS A 396 3.87 -12.59 -3.79
CA LYS A 396 4.01 -11.79 -2.57
C LYS A 396 4.51 -12.61 -1.37
N VAL A 397 4.04 -13.84 -1.24
CA VAL A 397 4.50 -14.78 -0.21
C VAL A 397 5.88 -15.38 -0.54
N ASN A 398 6.29 -15.36 -1.79
CA ASN A 398 7.55 -15.97 -2.23
C ASN A 398 8.80 -15.37 -1.55
N ALA A 399 8.76 -14.11 -1.14
CA ALA A 399 9.84 -13.50 -0.37
C ALA A 399 10.08 -14.22 0.98
N LEU A 400 9.01 -14.73 1.62
CA LEU A 400 9.09 -15.53 2.84
C LEU A 400 9.66 -16.93 2.57
N ASP A 401 9.32 -17.50 1.40
CA ASP A 401 9.85 -18.80 0.99
C ASP A 401 11.37 -18.73 0.75
N LEU A 402 11.86 -17.63 0.15
CA LEU A 402 13.29 -17.44 -0.12
C LEU A 402 14.12 -17.26 1.16
N SER A 403 13.59 -16.56 2.16
CA SER A 403 14.27 -16.36 3.45
C SER A 403 13.32 -15.93 4.55
N ASN A 404 13.33 -16.66 5.64
CA ASN A 404 12.61 -16.26 6.85
C ASN A 404 13.32 -15.12 7.61
N ASN A 405 14.66 -15.10 7.59
CA ASN A 405 15.46 -14.16 8.37
C ASN A 405 15.48 -12.76 7.73
N TYR A 406 15.48 -12.67 6.39
CA TYR A 406 15.62 -11.44 5.63
C TYR A 406 14.38 -11.10 4.78
N ALA A 407 13.24 -11.71 5.08
CA ALA A 407 12.01 -11.49 4.31
C ALA A 407 11.61 -10.01 4.21
N GLY A 408 11.78 -9.25 5.30
CA GLY A 408 11.52 -7.81 5.33
C GLY A 408 12.44 -7.04 4.38
N THR A 409 13.75 -7.34 4.40
CA THR A 409 14.74 -6.73 3.51
C THR A 409 14.46 -7.09 2.04
N ILE A 410 14.16 -8.36 1.75
CA ILE A 410 13.79 -8.80 0.40
C ILE A 410 12.55 -8.04 -0.08
N MET A 411 11.50 -7.97 0.74
CA MET A 411 10.28 -7.24 0.40
C MET A 411 10.53 -5.74 0.20
N ALA A 412 11.43 -5.13 0.99
CA ALA A 412 11.81 -3.72 0.80
C ALA A 412 12.50 -3.49 -0.56
N ILE A 413 13.40 -4.39 -0.96
CA ILE A 413 14.07 -4.34 -2.27
C ILE A 413 13.03 -4.52 -3.38
N VAL A 414 12.23 -5.59 -3.31
CA VAL A 414 11.26 -5.97 -4.34
C VAL A 414 10.20 -4.87 -4.53
N ASN A 415 9.60 -4.39 -3.43
CA ASN A 415 8.60 -3.32 -3.50
C ASN A 415 9.22 -1.97 -3.87
N GLY A 416 10.42 -1.65 -3.37
CA GLY A 416 11.10 -0.39 -3.70
C GLY A 416 11.42 -0.28 -5.19
N ILE A 417 11.90 -1.36 -5.81
CA ILE A 417 12.16 -1.40 -7.25
C ILE A 417 10.83 -1.44 -8.02
N GLY A 418 9.85 -2.23 -7.56
CA GLY A 418 8.51 -2.28 -8.16
C GLY A 418 7.83 -0.91 -8.20
N ALA A 419 7.98 -0.10 -7.16
CA ALA A 419 7.40 1.24 -7.08
C ALA A 419 7.88 2.21 -8.18
N ILE A 420 9.01 1.92 -8.85
CA ILE A 420 9.48 2.67 -10.02
C ILE A 420 8.41 2.64 -11.14
N THR A 421 7.67 1.55 -11.25
CA THR A 421 6.58 1.45 -12.23
C THR A 421 5.42 2.39 -11.93
N GLY A 422 5.23 2.80 -10.67
CA GLY A 422 4.28 3.84 -10.29
C GLY A 422 4.64 5.23 -10.84
N ILE A 423 5.92 5.45 -11.21
CA ILE A 423 6.36 6.63 -11.95
C ILE A 423 6.13 6.41 -13.46
N ILE A 424 6.58 5.27 -13.97
CA ILE A 424 6.61 4.99 -15.40
C ILE A 424 5.20 4.84 -15.96
N ALA A 425 4.31 4.11 -15.29
CA ALA A 425 3.00 3.77 -15.83
C ALA A 425 2.11 5.01 -16.07
N PRO A 426 1.81 5.88 -15.10
CA PRO A 426 0.97 7.05 -15.33
C PRO A 426 1.59 8.05 -16.31
N TYR A 427 2.92 8.21 -16.27
CA TYR A 427 3.62 9.09 -17.20
C TYR A 427 3.53 8.57 -18.64
N LEU A 428 3.76 7.28 -18.85
CA LEU A 428 3.66 6.66 -20.17
C LEU A 428 2.23 6.69 -20.71
N VAL A 429 1.23 6.44 -19.84
CA VAL A 429 -0.19 6.59 -20.22
C VAL A 429 -0.46 8.03 -20.66
N GLY A 430 0.00 9.03 -19.90
CA GLY A 430 -0.16 10.45 -20.29
C GLY A 430 0.45 10.79 -21.65
N LEU A 431 1.63 10.21 -21.97
CA LEU A 431 2.28 10.38 -23.28
C LEU A 431 1.52 9.70 -24.43
N LEU A 432 0.99 8.51 -24.17
CA LEU A 432 0.35 7.67 -25.20
C LEU A 432 -1.12 8.04 -25.44
N THR A 433 -1.76 8.78 -24.53
CA THR A 433 -3.19 9.12 -24.59
C THR A 433 -3.47 10.61 -24.63
N PRO A 434 -2.79 11.43 -25.49
CA PRO A 434 -2.96 12.89 -25.49
C PRO A 434 -4.38 13.34 -25.82
N ASP A 435 -5.13 12.56 -26.60
CA ASP A 435 -6.52 12.86 -26.97
C ASP A 435 -7.52 11.92 -26.26
N SER A 436 -7.06 11.05 -25.37
CA SER A 436 -7.86 10.04 -24.66
C SER A 436 -8.78 9.22 -25.59
N THR A 437 -8.29 8.87 -26.80
CA THR A 437 -9.05 8.08 -27.76
C THR A 437 -8.97 6.58 -27.46
N LEU A 438 -9.98 5.82 -27.91
CA LEU A 438 -10.00 4.37 -27.75
C LEU A 438 -8.77 3.69 -28.37
N VAL A 439 -8.30 4.18 -29.51
CA VAL A 439 -7.11 3.63 -30.21
C VAL A 439 -5.85 3.81 -29.38
N GLN A 440 -5.69 4.99 -28.76
CA GLN A 440 -4.55 5.29 -27.89
C GLN A 440 -4.58 4.38 -26.66
N TRP A 441 -5.74 4.18 -26.03
CA TRP A 441 -5.90 3.28 -24.90
C TRP A 441 -5.64 1.80 -25.26
N ARG A 442 -5.98 1.36 -26.47
CA ARG A 442 -5.63 0.02 -26.95
C ARG A 442 -4.13 -0.20 -26.93
N LEU A 443 -3.35 0.79 -27.39
CA LEU A 443 -1.89 0.72 -27.36
C LEU A 443 -1.37 0.56 -25.91
N VAL A 444 -1.91 1.31 -24.94
CA VAL A 444 -1.57 1.20 -23.52
C VAL A 444 -1.80 -0.23 -23.02
N PHE A 445 -2.96 -0.82 -23.33
CA PHE A 445 -3.29 -2.18 -22.87
C PHE A 445 -2.42 -3.26 -23.54
N TRP A 446 -2.06 -3.10 -24.81
CA TRP A 446 -1.10 -3.99 -25.48
C TRP A 446 0.29 -3.92 -24.86
N ILE A 447 0.76 -2.74 -24.52
CA ILE A 447 2.04 -2.57 -23.81
C ILE A 447 1.97 -3.23 -22.43
N THR A 448 0.87 -3.03 -21.70
CA THR A 448 0.66 -3.66 -20.39
C THR A 448 0.68 -5.18 -20.48
N LEU A 449 -0.01 -5.77 -21.47
CA LEU A 449 0.03 -7.22 -21.67
C LEU A 449 1.45 -7.71 -22.03
N ALA A 450 2.17 -6.99 -22.85
CA ALA A 450 3.56 -7.34 -23.20
C ALA A 450 4.46 -7.33 -21.96
N VAL A 451 4.34 -6.31 -21.12
CA VAL A 451 5.09 -6.22 -19.84
C VAL A 451 4.73 -7.40 -18.94
N PHE A 452 3.44 -7.71 -18.76
CA PHE A 452 3.00 -8.88 -17.99
C PHE A 452 3.59 -10.19 -18.50
N ILE A 453 3.56 -10.43 -19.82
CA ILE A 453 4.09 -11.68 -20.41
C ILE A 453 5.59 -11.77 -20.17
N VAL A 454 6.35 -10.74 -20.51
CA VAL A 454 7.82 -10.76 -20.40
C VAL A 454 8.27 -10.98 -18.96
N THR A 455 7.71 -10.23 -18.01
CA THR A 455 8.10 -10.34 -16.59
C THR A 455 7.65 -11.67 -15.98
N ASN A 456 6.48 -12.19 -16.38
CA ASN A 456 6.02 -13.49 -15.94
C ASN A 456 6.87 -14.64 -16.49
N LEU A 457 7.32 -14.57 -17.74
CA LEU A 457 8.22 -15.57 -18.31
C LEU A 457 9.55 -15.63 -17.53
N VAL A 458 10.10 -14.47 -17.15
CA VAL A 458 11.30 -14.40 -16.29
C VAL A 458 11.02 -15.09 -14.94
N PHE A 459 9.89 -14.82 -14.32
CA PHE A 459 9.52 -15.44 -13.05
C PHE A 459 9.32 -16.95 -13.18
N VAL A 460 8.60 -17.40 -14.19
CA VAL A 460 8.36 -18.83 -14.43
C VAL A 460 9.67 -19.57 -14.71
N ALA A 461 10.63 -18.95 -15.39
CA ALA A 461 11.92 -19.57 -15.66
C ALA A 461 12.78 -19.72 -14.38
N TRP A 462 12.92 -18.67 -13.58
CA TRP A 462 13.97 -18.59 -12.55
C TRP A 462 13.45 -18.47 -11.10
N ALA A 463 12.16 -18.40 -10.85
CA ALA A 463 11.64 -18.35 -9.48
C ALA A 463 11.84 -19.69 -8.75
N SER A 464 12.12 -19.58 -7.46
CA SER A 464 12.21 -20.71 -6.52
C SER A 464 11.27 -20.47 -5.33
N GLY A 465 10.66 -21.55 -4.83
CA GLY A 465 9.92 -21.56 -3.58
C GLY A 465 10.73 -22.23 -2.45
N GLU A 466 12.04 -22.33 -2.60
CA GLU A 466 12.93 -22.97 -1.64
C GLU A 466 13.81 -21.95 -0.92
N GLU A 467 14.11 -22.25 0.33
CA GLU A 467 14.97 -21.42 1.16
C GLU A 467 16.38 -21.30 0.55
N GLN A 468 16.86 -20.08 0.40
CA GLN A 468 18.12 -19.80 -0.25
C GLN A 468 19.33 -20.07 0.67
N TRP A 469 20.45 -20.51 0.08
CA TRP A 469 21.68 -20.92 0.78
C TRP A 469 22.23 -19.82 1.71
N TRP A 470 22.10 -18.55 1.34
CA TRP A 470 22.59 -17.43 2.13
C TRP A 470 21.78 -17.21 3.42
N ASN A 471 20.55 -17.71 3.50
CA ASN A 471 19.76 -17.71 4.73
C ASN A 471 20.35 -18.69 5.77
N LYS A 472 20.89 -19.83 5.32
CA LYS A 472 21.48 -20.88 6.19
C LYS A 472 22.83 -20.45 6.79
N ILE A 473 23.67 -19.77 6.04
CA ILE A 473 24.99 -19.27 6.53
C ILE A 473 24.84 -18.44 7.80
N THR A 474 23.77 -17.66 7.91
CA THR A 474 23.52 -16.83 9.08
C THR A 474 23.09 -17.64 10.29
N GLN A 475 22.42 -18.77 10.09
CA GLN A 475 22.05 -19.68 11.18
C GLN A 475 23.28 -20.38 11.76
N ASP A 476 24.25 -20.76 10.93
CA ASP A 476 25.49 -21.40 11.38
C ASP A 476 26.39 -20.42 12.14
N THR A 477 26.55 -19.19 11.64
CA THR A 477 27.31 -18.16 12.36
C THR A 477 26.66 -17.70 13.66
N SER A 478 25.33 -17.75 13.79
CA SER A 478 24.65 -17.48 15.06
C SER A 478 24.89 -18.60 16.09
N LYS A 479 24.82 -19.87 15.67
CA LYS A 479 25.11 -21.01 16.52
C LYS A 479 26.57 -21.03 16.99
N GLU A 480 27.51 -20.72 16.09
CA GLU A 480 28.93 -20.63 16.46
C GLU A 480 29.16 -19.52 17.50
N ARG A 481 28.54 -18.35 17.36
CA ARG A 481 28.60 -17.27 18.35
C ARG A 481 27.96 -17.63 19.68
N GLU A 482 26.84 -18.34 19.70
CA GLU A 482 26.20 -18.83 20.93
C GLU A 482 27.11 -19.85 21.66
N VAL A 483 27.71 -20.76 20.92
CA VAL A 483 28.67 -21.74 21.47
C VAL A 483 29.91 -21.01 22.01
N GLU A 484 30.41 -20.00 21.33
CA GLU A 484 31.57 -19.22 21.77
C GLU A 484 31.25 -18.32 22.99
N ALA A 485 30.04 -17.73 23.04
CA ALA A 485 29.55 -16.99 24.19
C ALA A 485 29.37 -17.89 25.42
N SER A 486 28.80 -19.10 25.23
CA SER A 486 28.64 -20.11 26.28
C SER A 486 30.00 -20.58 26.81
N LYS A 487 31.00 -20.79 25.94
CA LYS A 487 32.35 -21.14 26.34
C LYS A 487 33.04 -20.02 27.13
N ARG A 488 32.78 -18.74 26.78
CA ARG A 488 33.34 -17.59 27.53
C ARG A 488 32.70 -17.42 28.90
N SER A 489 31.39 -17.67 29.06
CA SER A 489 30.71 -17.64 30.34
C SER A 489 31.20 -18.75 31.28
N VAL A 490 31.34 -19.98 30.78
CA VAL A 490 31.91 -21.09 31.56
C VAL A 490 33.35 -20.85 31.98
N ASN A 491 34.20 -20.28 31.10
CA ASN A 491 35.56 -19.93 31.43
C ASN A 491 35.70 -18.73 32.40
N ALA A 492 34.67 -17.88 32.48
CA ALA A 492 34.64 -16.79 33.47
C ALA A 492 34.24 -17.30 34.87
N GLU A 493 33.33 -18.27 34.94
CA GLU A 493 32.95 -18.90 36.22
C GLU A 493 34.06 -19.82 36.82
N VAL A 494 34.95 -20.36 35.99
CA VAL A 494 36.07 -21.21 36.44
C VAL A 494 37.25 -20.37 36.95
N LYS A 495 37.26 -19.04 36.70
CA LYS A 495 38.31 -18.13 37.14
C LYS A 495 38.00 -17.34 38.43
N VAL A 496 36.85 -17.54 39.04
CA VAL A 496 36.45 -17.02 40.34
C VAL A 496 36.55 -18.15 41.35
#